data_52143b0a7d24d47d4c789c6696a4d4ab
#
_entry.id   52143b0a7d24d47d4c789c6696a4d4ab
#
_cell.length_a   1.000
_cell.length_b   1.000
_cell.length_c   1.000
_cell.angle_alpha   90.00
_cell.angle_beta   90.00
_cell.angle_gamma   90.00
#
_symmetry.space_group_name_H-M   'P 1'
#
loop_
_entity.id
_entity.type
_entity.pdbx_description
1 polymer ?
#
loop_
_entity_poly.entity_id
_entity_poly.type
_entity_poly.pdbx_seq_one_letter_code
_entity_poly.pdbx_strand_id
1 'polypeptide(L)'
;MPSMFQAKKRLKVRGGFTLSELLVVMLVVAVLVGLVISGLSRARELGRIADCLSNLRQLALAANSYAAHNDRAFPSDYGSSSSPNGYWCTELKPYDTDMAANLLCPDAYTPASAVGSAAQAWGPMPSSSAYGWTSPTVASYGMNSHLDPGSGVSAVAAFGTAGLNGKTVYNGSVTSASNVVDGGFGQVSGNITAGGSITLDGNTPIGGTVTANVPGMQPPNVTTLYNQIMEYDNPYPVSSGRTIDFTNHQYLIITGNFNTSGQLTIIGSGTLLVAGNVTFNGQFPAVGDPTPSMNIVTLGSVTITGQMSLNGYIYAAGDYNNNGNHSINGGLVIGGIYNDQGKGYINTVPPPAFDPRAGGMNFYATEPIFADCIWMDGAPQPTDAVPQNLATGDQALNSNDQMGRFCIDRHLGAVNVSFTDGSASTVPLAGLWQLNWYPGFHPTAVTVP
;
A
#
# COMPACT_ATOMS: atom_id res chain seq x y z
N MET A 1 -85.21 22.37 -54.10
CA MET A 1 -84.38 23.49 -53.54
C MET A 1 -83.94 23.09 -52.15
N PRO A 2 -82.69 22.69 -51.92
CA PRO A 2 -82.25 22.44 -50.57
C PRO A 2 -81.54 23.69 -49.97
N SER A 3 -81.97 24.06 -48.74
CA SER A 3 -81.39 25.18 -47.98
C SER A 3 -80.01 24.79 -47.39
N MET A 4 -79.01 25.56 -47.72
CA MET A 4 -77.69 25.51 -47.10
C MET A 4 -77.74 26.01 -45.66
N PHE A 5 -77.49 25.13 -44.70
CA PHE A 5 -77.16 25.48 -43.31
C PHE A 5 -75.66 25.79 -43.22
N GLN A 6 -75.34 27.06 -43.08
CA GLN A 6 -73.95 27.49 -42.75
C GLN A 6 -73.75 27.32 -41.23
N ALA A 7 -72.83 26.42 -40.87
CA ALA A 7 -72.38 26.27 -39.47
C ALA A 7 -71.36 27.40 -39.18
N LYS A 8 -71.72 28.34 -38.34
CA LYS A 8 -70.84 29.38 -37.81
C LYS A 8 -69.83 28.78 -36.84
N LYS A 9 -68.59 28.61 -37.28
CA LYS A 9 -67.47 28.20 -36.43
C LYS A 9 -67.13 29.32 -35.43
N ARG A 10 -67.50 29.15 -34.15
CA ARG A 10 -67.10 30.07 -33.07
C ARG A 10 -65.60 30.01 -32.90
N LEU A 11 -64.85 31.06 -33.21
CA LEU A 11 -63.47 31.26 -32.83
C LEU A 11 -63.46 31.40 -31.30
N LYS A 12 -62.83 30.41 -30.63
CA LYS A 12 -62.51 30.51 -29.22
C LYS A 12 -61.50 31.63 -29.05
N VAL A 13 -61.89 32.73 -28.47
CA VAL A 13 -61.00 33.79 -28.05
C VAL A 13 -60.06 33.19 -27.01
N ARG A 14 -58.78 33.08 -27.35
CA ARG A 14 -57.72 32.70 -26.42
C ARG A 14 -57.57 33.88 -25.45
N GLY A 15 -57.94 33.69 -24.20
CA GLY A 15 -57.68 34.67 -23.13
C GLY A 15 -56.17 34.99 -23.11
N GLY A 16 -55.85 36.30 -23.21
CA GLY A 16 -54.50 36.77 -23.03
C GLY A 16 -54.09 36.65 -21.58
N PHE A 17 -52.81 36.42 -21.33
CA PHE A 17 -52.23 36.40 -19.97
C PHE A 17 -52.37 37.80 -19.35
N THR A 18 -52.77 37.86 -18.09
CA THR A 18 -52.72 39.10 -17.31
C THR A 18 -51.31 39.42 -16.88
N LEU A 19 -50.98 40.68 -16.69
CA LEU A 19 -49.66 41.13 -16.26
C LEU A 19 -49.31 40.56 -14.89
N SER A 20 -50.28 40.34 -14.01
CA SER A 20 -50.11 39.72 -12.69
C SER A 20 -49.78 38.23 -12.78
N GLU A 21 -50.39 37.47 -13.69
CA GLU A 21 -50.06 36.06 -13.91
C GLU A 21 -48.63 35.87 -14.42
N LEU A 22 -48.16 36.76 -15.33
CA LEU A 22 -46.79 36.75 -15.80
C LEU A 22 -45.81 37.05 -14.68
N LEU A 23 -46.10 38.06 -13.82
CA LEU A 23 -45.25 38.45 -12.72
C LEU A 23 -45.12 37.33 -11.66
N VAL A 24 -46.20 36.65 -11.33
CA VAL A 24 -46.16 35.50 -10.39
C VAL A 24 -45.36 34.34 -10.96
N VAL A 25 -45.54 34.02 -12.23
CA VAL A 25 -44.74 32.95 -12.88
C VAL A 25 -43.27 33.29 -12.88
N MET A 26 -42.88 34.57 -13.22
CA MET A 26 -41.46 34.98 -13.19
C MET A 26 -40.89 34.91 -11.78
N LEU A 27 -41.66 35.30 -10.75
CA LEU A 27 -41.22 35.20 -9.36
C LEU A 27 -40.98 33.71 -8.95
N VAL A 28 -41.89 32.81 -9.26
CA VAL A 28 -41.75 31.36 -8.96
C VAL A 28 -40.54 30.81 -9.70
N VAL A 29 -40.36 31.11 -10.98
CA VAL A 29 -39.21 30.67 -11.77
C VAL A 29 -37.92 31.19 -11.19
N ALA A 30 -37.85 32.46 -10.79
CA ALA A 30 -36.65 33.05 -10.18
C ALA A 30 -36.27 32.34 -8.87
N VAL A 31 -37.24 32.01 -8.02
CA VAL A 31 -36.99 31.25 -6.78
C VAL A 31 -36.53 29.83 -7.08
N LEU A 32 -37.16 29.12 -8.01
CA LEU A 32 -36.78 27.78 -8.42
C LEU A 32 -35.37 27.73 -9.01
N VAL A 33 -35.03 28.68 -9.89
CA VAL A 33 -33.69 28.79 -10.47
C VAL A 33 -32.65 29.06 -9.38
N GLY A 34 -32.94 29.93 -8.41
CA GLY A 34 -32.06 30.18 -7.26
C GLY A 34 -31.75 28.93 -6.43
N LEU A 35 -32.76 28.11 -6.17
CA LEU A 35 -32.60 26.84 -5.45
C LEU A 35 -31.81 25.80 -6.27
N VAL A 36 -32.04 25.71 -7.57
CA VAL A 36 -31.33 24.76 -8.45
C VAL A 36 -29.86 25.12 -8.59
N ILE A 37 -29.50 26.41 -8.73
CA ILE A 37 -28.11 26.85 -8.89
C ILE A 37 -27.28 26.48 -7.64
N SER A 38 -27.81 26.66 -6.43
CA SER A 38 -27.11 26.30 -5.20
C SER A 38 -26.87 24.80 -5.04
N GLY A 39 -27.79 23.96 -5.51
CA GLY A 39 -27.61 22.50 -5.51
C GLY A 39 -26.67 21.98 -6.60
N LEU A 40 -26.64 22.66 -7.75
CA LEU A 40 -25.87 22.21 -8.92
C LEU A 40 -24.36 22.30 -8.72
N SER A 41 -23.87 23.30 -8.00
CA SER A 41 -22.43 23.45 -7.70
C SER A 41 -21.93 22.28 -6.86
N ARG A 42 -22.70 21.88 -5.84
CA ARG A 42 -22.34 20.74 -4.99
C ARG A 42 -22.45 19.41 -5.73
N ALA A 43 -23.45 19.25 -6.59
CA ALA A 43 -23.58 18.06 -7.43
C ALA A 43 -22.42 17.88 -8.41
N ARG A 44 -21.95 18.99 -9.01
CA ARG A 44 -20.76 18.98 -9.87
C ARG A 44 -19.50 18.60 -9.12
N GLU A 45 -19.32 19.11 -7.90
CA GLU A 45 -18.16 18.76 -7.05
C GLU A 45 -18.16 17.27 -6.71
N LEU A 46 -19.29 16.73 -6.27
CA LEU A 46 -19.43 15.28 -6.01
C LEU A 46 -19.17 14.44 -7.26
N GLY A 47 -19.59 14.92 -8.44
CA GLY A 47 -19.29 14.28 -9.72
C GLY A 47 -17.78 14.22 -9.99
N ARG A 48 -17.06 15.34 -9.79
CA ARG A 48 -15.60 15.37 -9.98
C ARG A 48 -14.87 14.47 -8.99
N ILE A 49 -15.29 14.44 -7.73
CA ILE A 49 -14.74 13.49 -6.73
C ILE A 49 -14.93 12.05 -7.20
N ALA A 50 -16.11 11.70 -7.71
CA ALA A 50 -16.40 10.36 -8.21
C ALA A 50 -15.51 10.00 -9.42
N ASP A 51 -15.28 10.95 -10.34
CA ASP A 51 -14.38 10.77 -11.47
C ASP A 51 -12.92 10.58 -11.00
N CYS A 52 -12.43 11.38 -10.04
CA CYS A 52 -11.11 11.19 -9.45
C CYS A 52 -10.95 9.82 -8.77
N LEU A 53 -11.97 9.37 -8.02
CA LEU A 53 -11.96 8.03 -7.40
C LEU A 53 -11.96 6.92 -8.46
N SER A 54 -12.67 7.12 -9.57
CA SER A 54 -12.65 6.17 -10.70
C SER A 54 -11.26 6.07 -11.31
N ASN A 55 -10.60 7.21 -11.56
CA ASN A 55 -9.24 7.27 -12.10
C ASN A 55 -8.25 6.55 -11.16
N LEU A 56 -8.30 6.85 -9.87
CA LEU A 56 -7.44 6.20 -8.88
C LEU A 56 -7.66 4.68 -8.80
N ARG A 57 -8.90 4.20 -8.93
CA ARG A 57 -9.18 2.75 -9.02
C ARG A 57 -8.55 2.12 -10.27
N GLN A 58 -8.61 2.80 -11.40
CA GLN A 58 -8.01 2.31 -12.65
C GLN A 58 -6.49 2.25 -12.52
N LEU A 59 -5.85 3.27 -11.94
CA LEU A 59 -4.41 3.26 -11.64
C LEU A 59 -4.03 2.13 -10.68
N ALA A 60 -4.81 1.91 -9.61
CA ALA A 60 -4.56 0.80 -8.68
C ALA A 60 -4.71 -0.57 -9.35
N LEU A 61 -5.71 -0.75 -10.23
CA LEU A 61 -5.87 -1.97 -11.01
C LEU A 61 -4.71 -2.19 -11.99
N ALA A 62 -4.23 -1.12 -12.63
CA ALA A 62 -3.05 -1.18 -13.51
C ALA A 62 -1.79 -1.57 -12.70
N ALA A 63 -1.60 -0.98 -11.52
CA ALA A 63 -0.47 -1.32 -10.64
C ALA A 63 -0.53 -2.78 -10.16
N ASN A 64 -1.70 -3.28 -9.79
CA ASN A 64 -1.90 -4.69 -9.43
C ASN A 64 -1.67 -5.62 -10.63
N SER A 65 -2.09 -5.22 -11.84
CA SER A 65 -1.83 -5.97 -13.07
C SER A 65 -0.34 -5.98 -13.42
N TYR A 66 0.35 -4.85 -13.24
CA TYR A 66 1.81 -4.77 -13.37
C TYR A 66 2.48 -5.73 -12.38
N ALA A 67 2.13 -5.66 -11.11
CA ALA A 67 2.68 -6.52 -10.08
C ALA A 67 2.46 -8.02 -10.38
N ALA A 68 1.30 -8.39 -10.93
CA ALA A 68 1.03 -9.77 -11.31
C ALA A 68 1.97 -10.31 -12.42
N HIS A 69 2.53 -9.43 -13.27
CA HIS A 69 3.44 -9.79 -14.36
C HIS A 69 4.92 -9.54 -14.06
N ASN A 70 5.22 -8.84 -12.96
CA ASN A 70 6.57 -8.44 -12.58
C ASN A 70 6.93 -8.95 -11.16
N ASP A 71 6.80 -10.25 -10.95
CA ASP A 71 7.15 -10.93 -9.69
C ASP A 71 6.52 -10.30 -8.43
N ARG A 72 5.31 -9.70 -8.60
CA ARG A 72 4.54 -8.98 -7.58
C ARG A 72 5.18 -7.70 -7.07
N ALA A 73 6.20 -7.20 -7.73
CA ALA A 73 6.76 -5.89 -7.47
C ALA A 73 5.85 -4.80 -8.02
N PHE A 74 5.56 -3.76 -7.23
CA PHE A 74 4.91 -2.56 -7.73
C PHE A 74 5.84 -1.79 -8.68
N PRO A 75 5.31 -0.91 -9.54
CA PRO A 75 6.15 -0.08 -10.39
C PRO A 75 7.09 0.79 -9.58
N SER A 76 8.25 1.12 -10.14
CA SER A 76 9.25 1.94 -9.47
C SER A 76 8.85 3.41 -9.45
N ASP A 77 9.03 4.08 -8.31
CA ASP A 77 8.86 5.53 -8.19
C ASP A 77 10.04 6.29 -8.82
N TYR A 78 11.21 5.67 -8.84
CA TYR A 78 12.46 6.23 -9.36
C TYR A 78 13.03 5.35 -10.47
N GLY A 79 13.40 5.95 -11.59
CA GLY A 79 14.15 5.28 -12.64
C GLY A 79 15.48 4.75 -12.09
N SER A 80 15.49 3.53 -11.57
CA SER A 80 16.71 2.87 -11.13
C SER A 80 17.44 2.23 -12.31
N SER A 81 18.72 1.94 -12.15
CA SER A 81 19.49 1.17 -13.14
C SER A 81 18.95 -0.24 -13.38
N SER A 82 18.05 -0.71 -12.53
CA SER A 82 17.35 -2.00 -12.62
C SER A 82 15.97 -1.89 -13.32
N SER A 83 15.41 -0.67 -13.47
CA SER A 83 14.21 -0.43 -14.27
C SER A 83 14.54 0.50 -15.44
N PRO A 84 14.88 -0.05 -16.62
CA PRO A 84 15.26 0.73 -17.80
C PRO A 84 14.08 1.54 -18.39
N ASN A 85 12.85 1.35 -17.88
CA ASN A 85 11.64 1.95 -18.44
C ASN A 85 11.17 3.21 -17.73
N GLY A 86 11.83 3.65 -16.65
CA GLY A 86 11.52 4.93 -16.00
C GLY A 86 10.52 4.82 -14.85
N TYR A 87 9.74 5.87 -14.64
CA TYR A 87 8.82 6.03 -13.52
C TYR A 87 7.54 5.19 -13.65
N TRP A 88 6.84 4.98 -12.55
CA TRP A 88 5.58 4.25 -12.46
C TRP A 88 4.57 4.59 -13.57
N CYS A 89 4.46 5.87 -13.96
CA CYS A 89 3.58 6.27 -15.06
C CYS A 89 3.92 5.61 -16.41
N THR A 90 5.21 5.37 -16.67
CA THR A 90 5.66 4.72 -17.91
C THR A 90 5.48 3.22 -17.81
N GLU A 91 5.75 2.63 -16.66
CA GLU A 91 5.64 1.20 -16.40
C GLU A 91 4.19 0.72 -16.41
N LEU A 92 3.25 1.55 -15.95
CA LEU A 92 1.82 1.23 -15.96
C LEU A 92 1.14 1.41 -17.32
N LYS A 93 1.75 2.14 -18.25
CA LYS A 93 1.16 2.42 -19.57
C LYS A 93 0.69 1.19 -20.35
N PRO A 94 1.36 0.02 -20.34
CA PRO A 94 0.87 -1.19 -20.97
C PRO A 94 -0.37 -1.81 -20.32
N TYR A 95 -0.66 -1.44 -19.07
CA TYR A 95 -1.74 -1.99 -18.24
C TYR A 95 -2.96 -1.07 -18.12
N ASP A 96 -2.84 0.16 -18.61
CA ASP A 96 -3.92 1.14 -18.66
C ASP A 96 -3.95 1.83 -20.02
N THR A 97 -4.95 1.51 -20.85
CA THR A 97 -5.10 2.05 -22.20
C THR A 97 -5.42 3.55 -22.22
N ASP A 98 -6.05 4.06 -21.16
CA ASP A 98 -6.46 5.45 -21.00
C ASP A 98 -5.59 6.21 -20.00
N MET A 99 -4.37 5.73 -19.77
CA MET A 99 -3.43 6.24 -18.76
C MET A 99 -3.35 7.77 -18.72
N ALA A 100 -3.30 8.44 -19.87
CA ALA A 100 -3.19 9.90 -19.91
C ALA A 100 -4.42 10.63 -19.33
N ALA A 101 -5.60 10.06 -19.48
CA ALA A 101 -6.83 10.59 -18.87
C ALA A 101 -6.89 10.24 -17.38
N ASN A 102 -6.48 9.02 -17.01
CA ASN A 102 -6.54 8.52 -15.64
C ASN A 102 -5.49 9.17 -14.72
N LEU A 103 -4.46 9.83 -15.25
CA LEU A 103 -3.47 10.57 -14.48
C LEU A 103 -3.98 11.90 -13.94
N LEU A 104 -5.12 12.42 -14.42
CA LEU A 104 -5.59 13.76 -14.10
C LEU A 104 -6.90 13.73 -13.30
N CYS A 105 -6.88 14.36 -12.13
CA CYS A 105 -8.09 14.71 -11.41
C CYS A 105 -8.80 15.87 -12.10
N PRO A 106 -10.12 15.83 -12.31
CA PRO A 106 -10.88 16.95 -12.88
C PRO A 106 -10.79 18.28 -12.12
N ASP A 107 -10.38 18.23 -10.85
CA ASP A 107 -10.17 19.43 -10.02
C ASP A 107 -8.75 20.00 -10.13
N ALA A 108 -7.83 19.30 -10.78
CA ALA A 108 -6.48 19.73 -11.05
C ALA A 108 -6.31 20.05 -12.54
N TYR A 109 -6.53 21.27 -12.93
CA TYR A 109 -6.34 21.68 -14.32
C TYR A 109 -4.87 21.95 -14.64
N THR A 110 -4.59 22.23 -15.92
CA THR A 110 -3.27 22.36 -16.51
C THR A 110 -2.24 23.09 -15.64
N PRO A 111 -1.03 22.53 -15.51
CA PRO A 111 -0.01 23.04 -14.59
C PRO A 111 0.56 24.38 -15.08
N ALA A 112 0.86 25.24 -14.12
CA ALA A 112 1.65 26.44 -14.37
C ALA A 112 3.16 26.24 -14.11
N SER A 113 3.53 25.15 -13.40
CA SER A 113 4.91 24.83 -13.00
C SER A 113 5.11 23.32 -12.88
N ALA A 114 6.36 22.88 -12.71
CA ALA A 114 6.69 21.48 -12.51
C ALA A 114 6.05 20.88 -11.23
N VAL A 115 5.93 21.67 -10.18
CA VAL A 115 5.27 21.30 -8.92
C VAL A 115 3.82 21.71 -8.94
N GLY A 116 2.91 20.83 -8.58
CA GLY A 116 1.47 21.07 -8.57
C GLY A 116 0.98 21.83 -7.33
N SER A 117 -0.34 21.89 -7.18
CA SER A 117 -1.04 22.44 -6.03
C SER A 117 -2.41 21.75 -5.86
N ALA A 118 -3.21 22.18 -4.90
CA ALA A 118 -4.58 21.69 -4.76
C ALA A 118 -5.41 21.85 -6.05
N ALA A 119 -5.22 22.94 -6.80
CA ALA A 119 -5.94 23.25 -8.03
C ALA A 119 -5.17 22.95 -9.33
N GLN A 120 -3.91 22.53 -9.25
CA GLN A 120 -3.04 22.33 -10.41
C GLN A 120 -2.35 20.97 -10.37
N ALA A 121 -2.30 20.30 -11.51
CA ALA A 121 -1.51 19.11 -11.71
C ALA A 121 0.00 19.45 -11.69
N TRP A 122 0.84 18.48 -11.34
CA TRP A 122 2.29 18.59 -11.51
C TRP A 122 2.72 18.28 -12.95
N GLY A 123 3.90 18.75 -13.34
CA GLY A 123 4.41 18.64 -14.71
C GLY A 123 4.14 19.89 -15.53
N PRO A 124 4.46 19.92 -16.85
CA PRO A 124 5.04 18.80 -17.59
C PRO A 124 6.49 18.51 -17.20
N MET A 125 6.78 17.24 -16.96
CA MET A 125 8.17 16.82 -16.79
C MET A 125 8.86 16.84 -18.14
N PRO A 126 10.08 17.41 -18.24
CA PRO A 126 10.83 17.42 -19.48
C PRO A 126 11.16 16.00 -19.92
N SER A 127 11.09 15.73 -21.21
CA SER A 127 11.62 14.47 -21.74
C SER A 127 13.12 14.40 -21.44
N SER A 128 13.53 13.43 -20.63
CA SER A 128 14.92 13.23 -20.25
C SER A 128 15.27 11.76 -20.45
N SER A 129 16.33 11.52 -21.24
CA SER A 129 16.87 10.18 -21.40
C SER A 129 17.44 9.60 -20.09
N ALA A 130 17.76 10.48 -19.10
CA ALA A 130 18.24 10.05 -17.79
C ALA A 130 17.13 9.43 -16.91
N TYR A 131 15.85 9.76 -17.21
CA TYR A 131 14.69 9.34 -16.41
C TYR A 131 13.68 8.50 -17.22
N GLY A 132 14.01 8.10 -18.44
CA GLY A 132 13.11 7.29 -19.29
C GLY A 132 11.85 7.99 -19.81
N TRP A 133 11.69 9.31 -19.61
CA TRP A 133 10.55 10.06 -20.10
C TRP A 133 10.58 10.21 -21.62
N THR A 134 9.60 9.64 -22.31
CA THR A 134 9.48 9.74 -23.77
C THR A 134 8.58 10.88 -24.24
N SER A 135 7.77 11.46 -23.33
CA SER A 135 6.89 12.62 -23.60
C SER A 135 6.61 13.40 -22.31
N PRO A 136 6.23 14.67 -22.41
CA PRO A 136 5.87 15.47 -21.25
C PRO A 136 4.72 14.79 -20.49
N THR A 137 4.95 14.38 -19.27
CA THR A 137 3.94 13.78 -18.40
C THR A 137 3.39 14.84 -17.47
N VAL A 138 2.06 14.93 -17.40
CA VAL A 138 1.30 15.79 -16.50
C VAL A 138 0.37 14.90 -15.70
N ALA A 139 0.38 15.01 -14.39
CA ALA A 139 -0.51 14.25 -13.53
C ALA A 139 -0.89 14.99 -12.25
N SER A 140 -1.87 14.51 -11.55
CA SER A 140 -2.35 15.07 -10.28
C SER A 140 -2.27 14.06 -9.12
N TYR A 141 -1.82 12.85 -9.40
CA TYR A 141 -1.64 11.78 -8.43
C TYR A 141 -0.17 11.47 -8.26
N GLY A 142 0.21 11.09 -7.05
CA GLY A 142 1.55 10.62 -6.73
C GLY A 142 1.50 9.21 -6.16
N MET A 143 2.56 8.46 -6.39
CA MET A 143 2.75 7.12 -5.87
C MET A 143 3.35 7.15 -4.47
N ASN A 144 2.96 6.20 -3.64
CA ASN A 144 3.59 5.92 -2.37
C ASN A 144 4.96 5.24 -2.60
N SER A 145 6.04 5.95 -2.36
CA SER A 145 7.41 5.47 -2.58
C SER A 145 7.82 4.31 -1.66
N HIS A 146 7.07 4.08 -0.57
CA HIS A 146 7.32 2.90 0.28
C HIS A 146 6.98 1.58 -0.41
N LEU A 147 6.21 1.61 -1.51
CA LEU A 147 5.88 0.44 -2.31
C LEU A 147 6.88 0.19 -3.45
N ASP A 148 7.84 1.09 -3.67
CA ASP A 148 8.89 0.89 -4.67
C ASP A 148 9.70 -0.37 -4.31
N PRO A 149 9.90 -1.30 -5.27
CA PRO A 149 10.79 -2.46 -5.10
C PRO A 149 12.22 -2.07 -4.69
N GLY A 150 12.67 -0.86 -5.06
CA GLY A 150 13.95 -0.29 -4.63
C GLY A 150 13.96 0.21 -3.19
N SER A 151 12.82 0.51 -2.59
CA SER A 151 12.69 0.95 -1.18
C SER A 151 12.80 -0.20 -0.18
N GLY A 152 12.84 -1.45 -0.69
CA GLY A 152 13.28 -2.61 0.06
C GLY A 152 12.18 -3.30 0.87
N VAL A 153 11.59 -4.36 0.27
CA VAL A 153 11.08 -5.45 1.11
C VAL A 153 12.29 -6.01 1.88
N SER A 154 12.32 -5.82 3.18
CA SER A 154 13.41 -6.35 3.99
C SER A 154 13.34 -7.87 4.03
N ALA A 155 14.46 -8.55 3.77
CA ALA A 155 14.58 -9.97 4.06
C ALA A 155 14.33 -10.21 5.56
N VAL A 156 14.80 -9.28 6.38
CA VAL A 156 14.59 -9.25 7.82
C VAL A 156 14.28 -7.84 8.27
N ALA A 157 13.17 -7.66 8.99
CA ALA A 157 12.84 -6.46 9.74
C ALA A 157 12.70 -6.83 11.23
N ALA A 158 13.61 -6.35 12.09
CA ALA A 158 13.63 -6.63 13.51
C ALA A 158 13.41 -5.37 14.36
N PHE A 159 12.67 -5.47 15.46
CA PHE A 159 12.57 -4.40 16.44
C PHE A 159 13.79 -4.39 17.38
N GLY A 160 14.18 -5.55 17.87
CA GLY A 160 15.41 -5.74 18.63
C GLY A 160 16.65 -5.80 17.74
N THR A 161 17.77 -6.18 18.34
CA THR A 161 19.02 -6.37 17.61
C THR A 161 18.91 -7.46 16.55
N ALA A 162 19.40 -7.20 15.35
CA ALA A 162 19.55 -8.21 14.30
C ALA A 162 20.97 -8.79 14.33
N GLY A 163 21.08 -10.05 14.77
CA GLY A 163 22.35 -10.82 14.81
C GLY A 163 22.50 -11.71 13.58
N LEU A 164 23.44 -11.40 12.70
CA LEU A 164 23.76 -12.12 11.47
C LEU A 164 25.00 -13.01 11.68
N ASN A 165 24.91 -13.95 12.62
CA ASN A 165 26.08 -14.72 13.06
C ASN A 165 26.25 -16.07 12.34
N GLY A 166 25.35 -16.40 11.40
CA GLY A 166 25.31 -17.66 10.67
C GLY A 166 25.97 -17.59 9.28
N LYS A 167 25.56 -18.51 8.41
CA LYS A 167 25.97 -18.59 7.00
C LYS A 167 24.76 -18.42 6.08
N THR A 168 23.86 -17.51 6.43
CA THR A 168 22.64 -17.26 5.68
C THR A 168 22.89 -16.21 4.58
N VAL A 169 22.32 -16.47 3.41
CA VAL A 169 22.29 -15.52 2.30
C VAL A 169 20.94 -14.75 2.37
N TYR A 170 21.04 -13.45 2.59
CA TYR A 170 19.90 -12.54 2.61
C TYR A 170 19.78 -11.88 1.23
N ASN A 171 18.88 -12.38 0.39
CA ASN A 171 18.57 -11.79 -0.90
C ASN A 171 17.52 -10.69 -0.72
N GLY A 172 17.96 -9.57 -0.19
CA GLY A 172 17.16 -8.40 0.19
C GLY A 172 17.85 -7.59 1.27
N SER A 173 17.14 -6.60 1.80
CA SER A 173 17.67 -5.72 2.85
C SER A 173 17.49 -6.33 4.24
N VAL A 174 18.33 -5.89 5.19
CA VAL A 174 18.19 -6.19 6.61
C VAL A 174 18.00 -4.88 7.35
N THR A 175 16.88 -4.79 8.09
CA THR A 175 16.55 -3.61 8.89
C THR A 175 16.39 -3.98 10.35
N SER A 176 16.83 -3.10 11.26
CA SER A 176 16.64 -3.23 12.69
C SER A 176 16.34 -1.87 13.30
N ALA A 177 15.32 -1.79 14.16
CA ALA A 177 15.07 -0.56 14.91
C ALA A 177 16.11 -0.33 16.03
N SER A 178 16.88 -1.36 16.37
CA SER A 178 17.98 -1.32 17.34
C SER A 178 19.33 -1.43 16.62
N ASN A 179 20.13 -2.42 16.93
CA ASN A 179 21.48 -2.61 16.37
C ASN A 179 21.47 -3.73 15.32
N VAL A 180 22.45 -3.70 14.41
CA VAL A 180 22.80 -4.85 13.58
C VAL A 180 24.20 -5.30 13.95
N VAL A 181 24.35 -6.59 14.24
CA VAL A 181 25.62 -7.22 14.59
C VAL A 181 25.86 -8.38 13.65
N ASP A 182 26.93 -8.32 12.89
CA ASP A 182 27.36 -9.38 11.99
C ASP A 182 28.68 -9.95 12.50
N GLY A 183 28.70 -11.25 12.73
CA GLY A 183 29.85 -12.05 13.14
C GLY A 183 29.91 -13.37 12.36
N GLY A 184 29.19 -13.46 11.25
CA GLY A 184 29.01 -14.67 10.45
C GLY A 184 29.79 -14.66 9.14
N PHE A 185 29.39 -15.56 8.25
CA PHE A 185 29.93 -15.73 6.89
C PHE A 185 28.79 -15.75 5.86
N GLY A 186 27.76 -14.95 6.12
CA GLY A 186 26.60 -14.82 5.23
C GLY A 186 26.86 -13.90 4.03
N GLN A 187 25.76 -13.43 3.44
CA GLN A 187 25.77 -12.39 2.40
C GLN A 187 24.47 -11.59 2.51
N VAL A 188 24.55 -10.28 2.33
CA VAL A 188 23.38 -9.40 2.21
C VAL A 188 23.41 -8.73 0.84
N SER A 189 22.43 -9.02 -0.03
CA SER A 189 22.43 -8.44 -1.38
C SER A 189 21.87 -7.01 -1.39
N GLY A 190 21.02 -6.65 -0.42
CA GLY A 190 20.41 -5.33 -0.27
C GLY A 190 21.13 -4.43 0.73
N ASN A 191 20.38 -3.51 1.31
CA ASN A 191 20.88 -2.55 2.29
C ASN A 191 20.90 -3.13 3.71
N ILE A 192 21.76 -2.59 4.56
CA ILE A 192 21.68 -2.79 6.01
C ILE A 192 21.33 -1.44 6.66
N THR A 193 20.23 -1.38 7.39
CA THR A 193 19.77 -0.16 8.06
C THR A 193 19.48 -0.44 9.53
N ALA A 194 19.99 0.42 10.43
CA ALA A 194 19.78 0.28 11.86
C ALA A 194 19.37 1.61 12.51
N GLY A 195 18.42 1.55 13.46
CA GLY A 195 18.10 2.67 14.33
C GLY A 195 19.23 3.00 15.30
N GLY A 196 20.01 1.99 15.69
CA GLY A 196 21.22 2.10 16.50
C GLY A 196 22.51 1.86 15.72
N SER A 197 23.48 1.20 16.32
CA SER A 197 24.79 0.93 15.74
C SER A 197 24.77 -0.28 14.78
N ILE A 198 25.69 -0.28 13.82
CA ILE A 198 25.99 -1.45 12.98
C ILE A 198 27.43 -1.86 13.23
N THR A 199 27.62 -3.13 13.59
CA THR A 199 28.95 -3.74 13.79
C THR A 199 29.08 -4.87 12.78
N LEU A 200 30.04 -4.75 11.87
CA LEU A 200 30.34 -5.74 10.84
C LEU A 200 31.73 -6.34 11.07
N ASP A 201 31.87 -7.64 10.94
CA ASP A 201 33.17 -8.33 11.06
C ASP A 201 34.03 -8.24 9.77
N GLY A 202 33.43 -7.77 8.68
CA GLY A 202 34.05 -7.60 7.38
C GLY A 202 34.10 -8.88 6.52
N ASN A 203 33.52 -9.99 6.98
CA ASN A 203 33.48 -11.25 6.25
C ASN A 203 32.19 -11.42 5.42
N THR A 204 31.15 -10.63 5.72
CA THR A 204 29.85 -10.67 5.02
C THR A 204 29.83 -9.65 3.88
N PRO A 205 29.79 -10.08 2.60
CA PRO A 205 29.60 -9.18 1.48
C PRO A 205 28.23 -8.49 1.54
N ILE A 206 28.22 -7.16 1.35
CA ILE A 206 27.01 -6.34 1.35
C ILE A 206 26.88 -5.67 -0.02
N GLY A 207 25.77 -5.94 -0.71
CA GLY A 207 25.52 -5.43 -2.07
C GLY A 207 25.02 -3.98 -2.11
N GLY A 208 24.40 -3.52 -1.02
CA GLY A 208 23.82 -2.19 -0.92
C GLY A 208 24.53 -1.25 0.04
N THR A 209 23.77 -0.29 0.57
CA THR A 209 24.28 0.72 1.52
C THR A 209 24.18 0.24 2.97
N VAL A 210 25.03 0.78 3.83
CA VAL A 210 25.03 0.54 5.27
C VAL A 210 24.73 1.86 5.98
N THR A 211 23.58 1.95 6.67
CA THR A 211 23.13 3.18 7.31
C THR A 211 22.78 2.91 8.77
N ALA A 212 23.52 3.51 9.69
CA ALA A 212 23.33 3.40 11.13
C ALA A 212 22.70 4.67 11.72
N ASN A 213 22.18 4.55 12.95
CA ASN A 213 21.62 5.65 13.72
C ASN A 213 20.46 6.38 13.02
N VAL A 214 19.59 5.63 12.34
CA VAL A 214 18.39 6.15 11.70
C VAL A 214 17.32 6.34 12.78
N PRO A 215 16.93 7.57 13.12
CA PRO A 215 15.96 7.79 14.19
C PRO A 215 14.54 7.34 13.77
N GLY A 216 13.77 6.86 14.75
CA GLY A 216 12.34 6.60 14.57
C GLY A 216 11.99 5.32 13.78
N MET A 217 12.98 4.46 13.48
CA MET A 217 12.69 3.17 12.85
C MET A 217 11.82 2.31 13.75
N GLN A 218 10.67 1.90 13.23
CA GLN A 218 9.74 1.03 13.93
C GLN A 218 9.32 -0.09 12.97
N PRO A 219 9.60 -1.36 13.27
CA PRO A 219 9.06 -2.46 12.48
C PRO A 219 7.56 -2.62 12.73
N PRO A 220 6.85 -3.31 11.84
CA PRO A 220 5.41 -3.57 11.99
C PRO A 220 5.08 -4.20 13.33
N ASN A 221 3.99 -3.75 13.96
CA ASN A 221 3.51 -4.33 15.20
C ASN A 221 2.77 -5.64 14.94
N VAL A 222 3.45 -6.76 15.12
CA VAL A 222 2.91 -8.09 14.89
C VAL A 222 1.70 -8.41 15.78
N THR A 223 1.65 -7.87 17.00
CA THR A 223 0.49 -8.06 17.89
C THR A 223 -0.77 -7.38 17.33
N THR A 224 -0.63 -6.17 16.79
CA THR A 224 -1.75 -5.49 16.14
C THR A 224 -2.27 -6.31 14.97
N LEU A 225 -1.37 -6.81 14.13
CA LEU A 225 -1.69 -7.67 13.02
C LEU A 225 -2.44 -8.94 13.46
N TYR A 226 -1.91 -9.66 14.44
CA TYR A 226 -2.55 -10.86 14.98
C TYR A 226 -3.99 -10.58 15.44
N ASN A 227 -4.19 -9.46 16.16
CA ASN A 227 -5.51 -9.08 16.65
C ASN A 227 -6.47 -8.70 15.51
N GLN A 228 -6.00 -8.06 14.47
CA GLN A 228 -6.81 -7.75 13.28
C GLN A 228 -7.30 -9.03 12.59
N ILE A 229 -6.42 -10.03 12.39
CA ILE A 229 -6.83 -11.32 11.82
C ILE A 229 -7.88 -11.99 12.72
N MET A 230 -7.69 -11.96 14.02
CA MET A 230 -8.65 -12.55 14.97
C MET A 230 -10.01 -11.88 14.91
N GLU A 231 -10.05 -10.57 14.69
CA GLU A 231 -11.29 -9.79 14.66
C GLU A 231 -12.06 -9.95 13.35
N TYR A 232 -11.34 -9.92 12.20
CA TYR A 232 -11.99 -9.82 10.88
C TYR A 232 -12.11 -11.17 10.16
N ASP A 233 -11.17 -12.09 10.37
CA ASP A 233 -11.08 -13.33 9.57
C ASP A 233 -11.56 -14.58 10.30
N ASN A 234 -11.86 -14.48 11.60
CA ASN A 234 -12.39 -15.56 12.43
C ASN A 234 -11.68 -16.92 12.18
N PRO A 235 -10.38 -17.05 12.51
CA PRO A 235 -9.57 -18.20 12.16
C PRO A 235 -10.12 -19.52 12.75
N TYR A 236 -10.07 -20.58 11.94
CA TYR A 236 -10.55 -21.90 12.38
C TYR A 236 -9.56 -22.56 13.35
N PRO A 237 -10.00 -23.00 14.55
CA PRO A 237 -9.10 -23.58 15.53
C PRO A 237 -8.64 -24.97 15.10
N VAL A 238 -7.33 -25.19 15.17
CA VAL A 238 -6.69 -26.48 14.91
C VAL A 238 -5.75 -26.86 16.06
N SER A 239 -5.51 -28.16 16.21
CA SER A 239 -4.54 -28.66 17.17
C SER A 239 -3.15 -28.66 16.58
N SER A 240 -2.14 -28.43 17.41
CA SER A 240 -0.75 -28.66 17.04
C SER A 240 -0.57 -30.14 16.65
N GLY A 241 -0.15 -30.38 15.42
CA GLY A 241 -0.06 -31.73 14.85
C GLY A 241 1.03 -31.83 13.78
N ARG A 242 1.06 -32.95 13.07
CA ARG A 242 1.98 -33.20 11.96
C ARG A 242 1.42 -32.79 10.60
N THR A 243 0.18 -32.34 10.54
CA THR A 243 -0.48 -31.89 9.31
C THR A 243 -1.23 -30.61 9.60
N ILE A 244 -0.99 -29.60 8.79
CA ILE A 244 -1.74 -28.34 8.72
C ILE A 244 -2.44 -28.32 7.38
N ASP A 245 -3.77 -28.28 7.39
CA ASP A 245 -4.60 -28.37 6.18
C ASP A 245 -5.43 -27.10 6.00
N PHE A 246 -5.11 -26.33 4.97
CA PHE A 246 -5.78 -25.10 4.56
C PHE A 246 -6.89 -25.31 3.52
N THR A 247 -7.22 -26.57 3.15
CA THR A 247 -8.16 -26.84 2.05
C THR A 247 -9.52 -26.16 2.23
N ASN A 248 -10.04 -26.11 3.47
CA ASN A 248 -11.35 -25.55 3.76
C ASN A 248 -11.31 -24.20 4.48
N HIS A 249 -10.16 -23.81 5.03
CA HIS A 249 -10.00 -22.57 5.81
C HIS A 249 -8.64 -21.96 5.52
N GLN A 250 -8.63 -20.72 5.04
CA GLN A 250 -7.38 -20.00 4.75
C GLN A 250 -6.68 -19.50 6.02
N TYR A 251 -7.44 -19.29 7.09
CA TYR A 251 -6.92 -18.90 8.39
C TYR A 251 -7.13 -20.00 9.39
N LEU A 252 -6.03 -20.47 9.96
CA LEU A 252 -6.03 -21.47 11.03
C LEU A 252 -5.41 -20.87 12.29
N ILE A 253 -5.90 -21.27 13.47
CA ILE A 253 -5.34 -20.83 14.74
C ILE A 253 -4.99 -22.00 15.65
N ILE A 254 -3.79 -21.90 16.25
CA ILE A 254 -3.34 -22.73 17.36
C ILE A 254 -3.30 -21.83 18.60
N THR A 255 -4.16 -22.10 19.58
CA THR A 255 -4.31 -21.29 20.80
C THR A 255 -3.19 -21.48 21.83
N GLY A 256 -2.21 -22.33 21.55
CA GLY A 256 -1.03 -22.56 22.38
C GLY A 256 0.26 -22.51 21.57
N ASN A 257 1.26 -23.25 22.01
CA ASN A 257 2.53 -23.37 21.28
C ASN A 257 2.37 -24.32 20.09
N PHE A 258 3.06 -24.01 19.01
CA PHE A 258 3.20 -24.88 17.86
C PHE A 258 4.60 -25.50 17.81
N ASN A 259 4.71 -26.76 18.16
CA ASN A 259 5.98 -27.48 18.18
C ASN A 259 5.94 -28.63 17.18
N THR A 260 6.86 -28.63 16.23
CA THR A 260 7.04 -29.74 15.30
C THR A 260 8.21 -30.59 15.74
N SER A 261 7.97 -31.86 15.98
CA SER A 261 9.02 -32.90 16.16
C SER A 261 8.88 -33.94 15.05
N GLY A 262 9.85 -33.99 14.14
CA GLY A 262 9.80 -34.87 12.97
C GLY A 262 9.33 -34.14 11.70
N GLN A 263 8.59 -34.85 10.84
CA GLN A 263 8.10 -34.28 9.57
C GLN A 263 6.77 -33.60 9.75
N LEU A 264 6.61 -32.42 9.13
CA LEU A 264 5.36 -31.68 9.07
C LEU A 264 4.89 -31.57 7.61
N THR A 265 3.63 -31.92 7.38
CA THR A 265 2.97 -31.80 6.07
C THR A 265 2.04 -30.59 6.05
N ILE A 266 2.07 -29.79 4.98
CA ILE A 266 1.15 -28.70 4.74
C ILE A 266 0.34 -29.02 3.49
N ILE A 267 -0.98 -28.85 3.59
CA ILE A 267 -1.93 -29.03 2.50
C ILE A 267 -2.57 -27.68 2.19
N GLY A 268 -2.51 -27.26 0.94
CA GLY A 268 -3.03 -25.95 0.51
C GLY A 268 -2.13 -24.79 0.91
N SER A 269 -2.70 -23.58 0.87
CA SER A 269 -2.01 -22.34 1.20
C SER A 269 -2.89 -21.48 2.12
N GLY A 270 -2.27 -20.79 3.08
CA GLY A 270 -3.02 -19.95 4.01
C GLY A 270 -2.13 -19.27 5.07
N THR A 271 -2.76 -18.78 6.11
CA THR A 271 -2.10 -18.14 7.25
C THR A 271 -2.36 -18.95 8.53
N LEU A 272 -1.28 -19.33 9.20
CA LEU A 272 -1.32 -19.98 10.50
C LEU A 272 -1.08 -18.96 11.61
N LEU A 273 -2.08 -18.73 12.44
CA LEU A 273 -1.96 -17.95 13.67
C LEU A 273 -1.55 -18.88 14.82
N VAL A 274 -0.62 -18.41 15.65
CA VAL A 274 -0.17 -19.13 16.84
C VAL A 274 -0.17 -18.18 18.03
N ALA A 275 -0.94 -18.49 19.06
CA ALA A 275 -0.99 -17.63 20.26
C ALA A 275 0.25 -17.74 21.14
N GLY A 276 1.03 -18.81 20.99
CA GLY A 276 2.27 -19.06 21.73
C GLY A 276 3.50 -19.13 20.84
N ASN A 277 4.54 -19.82 21.28
CA ASN A 277 5.79 -19.96 20.54
C ASN A 277 5.66 -21.00 19.40
N VAL A 278 6.49 -20.80 18.37
CA VAL A 278 6.65 -21.72 17.23
C VAL A 278 8.03 -22.36 17.28
N THR A 279 8.11 -23.69 17.24
CA THR A 279 9.39 -24.41 17.23
C THR A 279 9.42 -25.42 16.08
N PHE A 280 10.36 -25.25 15.18
CA PHE A 280 10.67 -26.21 14.12
C PHE A 280 11.88 -27.06 14.52
N ASN A 281 11.60 -28.24 15.06
CA ASN A 281 12.60 -29.21 15.51
C ASN A 281 12.48 -30.51 14.71
N GLY A 282 12.76 -30.44 13.44
CA GLY A 282 12.62 -31.59 12.54
C GLY A 282 12.84 -31.17 11.11
N GLN A 283 12.23 -31.91 10.19
CA GLN A 283 12.27 -31.58 8.77
C GLN A 283 10.92 -31.04 8.31
N PHE A 284 10.94 -29.86 7.73
CA PHE A 284 9.79 -29.17 7.20
C PHE A 284 10.11 -28.54 5.84
N PRO A 285 9.41 -28.81 4.75
CA PRO A 285 8.33 -29.82 4.66
C PRO A 285 8.85 -31.26 4.85
N ALA A 286 7.93 -32.23 4.91
CA ALA A 286 8.28 -33.62 4.84
C ALA A 286 9.01 -33.95 3.54
N VAL A 287 9.85 -35.00 3.56
CA VAL A 287 10.58 -35.43 2.34
C VAL A 287 9.57 -35.82 1.26
N GLY A 288 9.71 -35.20 0.08
CA GLY A 288 8.83 -35.47 -1.05
C GLY A 288 7.61 -34.54 -1.15
N ASP A 289 7.33 -33.73 -0.14
CA ASP A 289 6.28 -32.72 -0.21
C ASP A 289 6.73 -31.49 -1.03
N PRO A 290 5.83 -30.83 -1.76
CA PRO A 290 6.14 -29.55 -2.38
C PRO A 290 6.43 -28.51 -1.29
N THR A 291 7.25 -27.51 -1.59
CA THR A 291 7.52 -26.41 -0.64
C THR A 291 6.20 -25.71 -0.30
N PRO A 292 5.78 -25.71 0.97
CA PRO A 292 4.50 -25.15 1.36
C PRO A 292 4.47 -23.65 1.16
N SER A 293 3.27 -23.11 0.88
CA SER A 293 3.00 -21.68 0.81
C SER A 293 2.11 -21.30 1.98
N MET A 294 2.71 -20.73 3.03
CA MET A 294 1.94 -20.22 4.17
C MET A 294 2.64 -19.05 4.84
N ASN A 295 1.84 -18.17 5.43
CA ASN A 295 2.32 -17.21 6.39
C ASN A 295 2.17 -17.74 7.82
N ILE A 296 3.06 -17.35 8.70
CA ILE A 296 2.99 -17.65 10.13
C ILE A 296 2.92 -16.33 10.88
N VAL A 297 1.89 -16.16 11.71
CA VAL A 297 1.74 -14.99 12.59
C VAL A 297 1.67 -15.49 14.03
N THR A 298 2.66 -15.13 14.84
CA THR A 298 2.72 -15.62 16.22
C THR A 298 2.90 -14.48 17.23
N LEU A 299 2.21 -14.59 18.37
CA LEU A 299 2.42 -13.69 19.53
C LEU A 299 3.68 -14.06 20.33
N GLY A 300 4.23 -15.24 20.11
CA GLY A 300 5.45 -15.72 20.75
C GLY A 300 6.69 -15.58 19.89
N SER A 301 7.70 -16.34 20.25
CA SER A 301 8.99 -16.43 19.54
C SER A 301 9.00 -17.59 18.56
N VAL A 302 9.86 -17.53 17.55
CA VAL A 302 10.11 -18.59 16.58
C VAL A 302 11.51 -19.18 16.79
N THR A 303 11.62 -20.49 16.88
CA THR A 303 12.89 -21.20 17.04
C THR A 303 13.02 -22.28 15.98
N ILE A 304 14.14 -22.28 15.25
CA ILE A 304 14.47 -23.28 14.25
C ILE A 304 15.71 -24.04 14.71
N THR A 305 15.57 -25.33 14.95
CA THR A 305 16.69 -26.23 15.30
C THR A 305 16.87 -27.35 14.28
N GLY A 306 15.91 -27.54 13.38
CA GLY A 306 15.91 -28.52 12.30
C GLY A 306 16.19 -27.92 10.93
N GLN A 307 15.49 -28.45 9.92
CA GLN A 307 15.48 -27.95 8.55
C GLN A 307 14.10 -27.38 8.23
N MET A 308 14.06 -26.17 7.72
CA MET A 308 12.82 -25.50 7.32
C MET A 308 12.92 -24.94 5.91
N SER A 309 11.92 -25.21 5.08
CA SER A 309 11.73 -24.58 3.77
C SER A 309 10.31 -24.03 3.68
N LEU A 310 10.17 -22.75 3.39
CA LEU A 310 8.89 -22.03 3.44
C LEU A 310 8.78 -21.03 2.29
N ASN A 311 7.62 -21.03 1.62
CA ASN A 311 7.20 -19.93 0.77
C ASN A 311 6.17 -19.10 1.54
N GLY A 312 6.56 -17.91 2.03
CA GLY A 312 5.71 -17.03 2.82
C GLY A 312 6.49 -16.25 3.86
N TYR A 313 5.76 -15.52 4.68
CA TYR A 313 6.31 -14.65 5.71
C TYR A 313 6.18 -15.24 7.10
N ILE A 314 7.11 -14.90 7.95
CA ILE A 314 7.02 -15.18 9.39
C ILE A 314 6.96 -13.85 10.12
N TYR A 315 5.88 -13.66 10.85
CA TYR A 315 5.63 -12.53 11.74
C TYR A 315 5.63 -13.04 13.16
N ALA A 316 6.63 -12.66 13.95
CA ALA A 316 6.76 -13.03 15.34
C ALA A 316 6.76 -11.77 16.23
N ALA A 317 5.86 -11.69 17.21
CA ALA A 317 5.89 -10.62 18.19
C ALA A 317 7.07 -10.75 19.15
N GLY A 318 7.56 -11.97 19.38
CA GLY A 318 8.77 -12.27 20.15
C GLY A 318 10.04 -12.36 19.28
N ASP A 319 10.99 -13.16 19.74
CA ASP A 319 12.30 -13.33 19.09
C ASP A 319 12.26 -14.37 17.97
N TYR A 320 13.22 -14.29 17.07
CA TYR A 320 13.52 -15.34 16.09
C TYR A 320 14.92 -15.87 16.32
N ASN A 321 15.01 -17.18 16.55
CA ASN A 321 16.27 -17.88 16.80
C ASN A 321 16.45 -19.02 15.81
N ASN A 322 17.44 -18.91 14.91
CA ASN A 322 17.81 -19.98 13.98
C ASN A 322 19.15 -20.60 14.35
N ASN A 323 19.11 -21.84 14.79
CA ASN A 323 20.29 -22.70 15.02
C ASN A 323 20.37 -23.87 14.02
N GLY A 324 19.42 -23.94 13.09
CA GLY A 324 19.29 -25.00 12.09
C GLY A 324 19.59 -24.51 10.67
N ASN A 325 18.84 -25.08 9.72
CA ASN A 325 18.88 -24.65 8.33
C ASN A 325 17.52 -24.08 7.96
N HIS A 326 17.51 -22.91 7.34
CA HIS A 326 16.27 -22.32 6.83
C HIS A 326 16.41 -21.91 5.35
N SER A 327 15.33 -22.09 4.61
CA SER A 327 15.17 -21.63 3.24
C SER A 327 13.82 -20.97 3.13
N ILE A 328 13.80 -19.63 3.09
CA ILE A 328 12.57 -18.84 3.13
C ILE A 328 12.48 -18.01 1.85
N ASN A 329 11.41 -18.23 1.07
CA ASN A 329 11.01 -17.37 -0.03
C ASN A 329 9.88 -16.46 0.49
N GLY A 330 10.25 -15.29 0.97
CA GLY A 330 9.38 -14.36 1.68
C GLY A 330 10.21 -13.42 2.53
N GLY A 331 9.79 -13.17 3.76
CA GLY A 331 10.51 -12.30 4.68
C GLY A 331 10.20 -12.60 6.14
N LEU A 332 10.93 -11.94 7.00
CA LEU A 332 10.80 -12.04 8.46
C LEU A 332 10.50 -10.68 9.06
N VAL A 333 9.47 -10.60 9.86
CA VAL A 333 9.10 -9.42 10.67
C VAL A 333 9.09 -9.84 12.13
N ILE A 334 10.04 -9.31 12.90
CA ILE A 334 10.36 -9.79 14.24
C ILE A 334 10.23 -8.64 15.24
N GLY A 335 9.27 -8.73 16.14
CA GLY A 335 9.02 -7.76 17.21
C GLY A 335 10.09 -7.77 18.32
N GLY A 336 10.87 -8.85 18.43
CA GLY A 336 11.99 -9.01 19.34
C GLY A 336 13.35 -9.01 18.66
N ILE A 337 14.26 -9.83 19.15
CA ILE A 337 15.61 -10.03 18.63
C ILE A 337 15.58 -11.02 17.47
N TYR A 338 16.23 -10.66 16.37
CA TYR A 338 16.57 -11.60 15.31
C TYR A 338 18.00 -12.16 15.56
N ASN A 339 18.09 -13.45 15.75
CA ASN A 339 19.38 -14.13 16.01
C ASN A 339 19.51 -15.34 15.06
N ASP A 340 20.41 -15.21 14.10
CA ASP A 340 20.70 -16.25 13.13
C ASP A 340 22.11 -16.78 13.32
N GLN A 341 22.22 -18.03 13.77
CA GLN A 341 23.44 -18.79 13.91
C GLN A 341 23.48 -19.98 12.94
N GLY A 342 22.43 -20.15 12.16
CA GLY A 342 22.26 -21.25 11.23
C GLY A 342 22.88 -21.02 9.86
N LYS A 343 22.29 -21.67 8.88
CA LYS A 343 22.62 -21.50 7.46
C LYS A 343 21.38 -21.59 6.59
N GLY A 344 21.44 -21.02 5.39
CA GLY A 344 20.37 -21.09 4.43
C GLY A 344 20.26 -19.83 3.58
N TYR A 345 19.02 -19.47 3.21
CA TYR A 345 18.75 -18.23 2.51
C TYR A 345 17.38 -17.69 2.90
N ILE A 346 17.26 -16.37 2.80
CA ILE A 346 16.01 -15.65 2.84
C ILE A 346 15.94 -14.83 1.56
N ASN A 347 15.06 -15.23 0.65
CA ASN A 347 14.79 -14.51 -0.59
C ASN A 347 13.60 -13.61 -0.36
N THR A 348 13.78 -12.30 -0.48
CA THR A 348 12.65 -11.39 -0.57
C THR A 348 11.90 -11.67 -1.87
N VAL A 349 10.78 -12.35 -1.73
CA VAL A 349 9.73 -12.39 -2.75
C VAL A 349 8.62 -11.55 -2.17
N PRO A 350 7.96 -10.70 -2.94
CA PRO A 350 6.73 -10.09 -2.49
C PRO A 350 5.80 -11.16 -1.92
N PRO A 351 5.08 -10.90 -0.81
CA PRO A 351 4.19 -11.89 -0.22
C PRO A 351 3.26 -12.43 -1.29
N PRO A 352 2.95 -13.75 -1.29
CA PRO A 352 1.96 -14.28 -2.19
C PRO A 352 0.69 -13.44 -2.04
N ALA A 353 0.18 -12.88 -3.14
CA ALA A 353 -1.09 -12.19 -3.14
C ALA A 353 -2.15 -13.22 -2.75
N PHE A 354 -2.55 -13.22 -1.50
CA PHE A 354 -3.78 -13.88 -1.09
C PHE A 354 -4.92 -13.05 -1.65
N ASP A 355 -5.86 -13.69 -2.37
CA ASP A 355 -7.07 -13.02 -2.82
C ASP A 355 -7.78 -12.44 -1.59
N PRO A 356 -7.99 -11.11 -1.49
CA PRO A 356 -8.68 -10.53 -0.36
C PRO A 356 -10.14 -11.03 -0.25
N ARG A 357 -10.72 -11.56 -1.33
CA ARG A 357 -12.02 -12.25 -1.31
C ARG A 357 -11.93 -13.68 -0.80
N ALA A 358 -10.76 -14.23 -0.78
CA ALA A 358 -10.48 -15.57 -0.30
C ALA A 358 -9.89 -15.57 1.13
N GLY A 359 -9.98 -14.44 1.86
CA GLY A 359 -9.55 -14.33 3.26
C GLY A 359 -8.04 -14.34 3.45
N GLY A 360 -7.23 -14.11 2.40
CA GLY A 360 -5.80 -13.96 2.51
C GLY A 360 -5.44 -12.54 2.94
N MET A 361 -4.73 -12.37 4.04
CA MET A 361 -4.24 -11.07 4.39
C MET A 361 -3.17 -10.62 3.41
N ASN A 362 -3.54 -9.63 2.65
CA ASN A 362 -2.60 -8.74 2.02
C ASN A 362 -2.21 -7.72 3.10
N PHE A 363 -0.99 -7.76 3.62
CA PHE A 363 -0.48 -6.73 4.52
C PHE A 363 -0.50 -5.35 3.87
N TYR A 364 -0.62 -5.33 2.56
CA TYR A 364 -0.75 -4.18 1.70
C TYR A 364 -2.21 -3.88 1.32
N ALA A 365 -3.21 -4.64 1.78
CA ALA A 365 -4.61 -4.49 1.34
C ALA A 365 -5.21 -3.13 1.69
N THR A 366 -4.61 -2.40 2.61
CA THR A 366 -5.04 -1.07 3.03
C THR A 366 -3.96 -0.01 2.92
N GLU A 367 -2.80 -0.33 2.31
CA GLU A 367 -1.76 0.67 2.09
C GLU A 367 -2.10 1.54 0.90
N PRO A 368 -1.97 2.87 1.01
CA PRO A 368 -2.10 3.77 -0.12
C PRO A 368 -1.12 3.42 -1.24
N ILE A 369 -1.60 3.26 -2.48
CA ILE A 369 -0.73 3.18 -3.67
C ILE A 369 -0.57 4.56 -4.28
N PHE A 370 -1.69 5.20 -4.60
CA PHE A 370 -1.74 6.52 -5.21
C PHE A 370 -2.66 7.42 -4.40
N ALA A 371 -2.32 8.69 -4.35
CA ALA A 371 -3.17 9.72 -3.79
C ALA A 371 -3.08 11.02 -4.61
N ASP A 372 -4.05 11.91 -4.42
CA ASP A 372 -3.91 13.30 -4.87
C ASP A 372 -2.60 13.88 -4.34
N CYS A 373 -1.81 14.45 -5.22
CA CYS A 373 -0.45 14.88 -4.91
C CYS A 373 -0.02 16.11 -5.71
N ILE A 374 0.97 16.85 -5.19
CA ILE A 374 1.62 17.95 -5.90
C ILE A 374 2.88 17.50 -6.64
N TRP A 375 3.28 16.26 -6.50
CA TRP A 375 4.46 15.66 -7.11
C TRP A 375 4.20 14.21 -7.50
N MET A 376 5.13 13.60 -8.24
CA MET A 376 4.97 12.25 -8.78
C MET A 376 4.96 11.14 -7.73
N ASP A 377 5.51 11.39 -6.55
CA ASP A 377 5.74 10.41 -5.48
C ASP A 377 5.85 11.06 -4.10
N GLY A 378 5.92 10.22 -3.09
CA GLY A 378 6.27 10.60 -1.73
C GLY A 378 6.39 9.38 -0.82
N ALA A 379 7.22 9.49 0.21
CA ALA A 379 7.41 8.51 1.27
C ALA A 379 6.96 9.10 2.63
N PRO A 380 5.63 9.20 2.89
CA PRO A 380 5.09 9.79 4.10
C PRO A 380 5.60 9.14 5.37
N GLN A 381 5.87 9.96 6.39
CA GLN A 381 6.29 9.52 7.72
C GLN A 381 5.27 9.96 8.78
N PRO A 382 5.10 9.20 9.87
CA PRO A 382 4.18 9.59 10.96
C PRO A 382 4.62 10.88 11.68
N THR A 383 5.88 11.27 11.53
CA THR A 383 6.48 12.47 12.13
C THR A 383 6.47 13.68 11.21
N ASP A 384 5.99 13.53 9.98
CA ASP A 384 5.93 14.62 9.02
C ASP A 384 5.04 15.75 9.53
N ALA A 385 5.48 16.99 9.30
CA ALA A 385 4.73 18.17 9.70
C ALA A 385 3.53 18.42 8.78
N VAL A 386 2.49 19.01 9.34
CA VAL A 386 1.36 19.51 8.56
C VAL A 386 1.79 20.72 7.76
N PRO A 387 1.56 20.80 6.43
CA PRO A 387 1.94 21.94 5.64
C PRO A 387 1.22 23.21 6.10
N GLN A 388 1.94 24.34 6.10
CA GLN A 388 1.37 25.62 6.51
C GLN A 388 0.31 26.17 5.54
N ASN A 389 0.33 25.72 4.30
CA ASN A 389 -0.60 26.14 3.26
C ASN A 389 -1.16 24.92 2.51
N LEU A 390 -2.41 24.61 2.77
CA LEU A 390 -3.09 23.45 2.18
C LEU A 390 -3.40 23.63 0.67
N ALA A 391 -3.41 24.87 0.17
CA ALA A 391 -3.60 25.09 -1.25
C ALA A 391 -2.36 24.76 -2.07
N THR A 392 -1.19 24.82 -1.48
CA THR A 392 0.09 24.56 -2.16
C THR A 392 0.82 23.31 -1.67
N GLY A 393 0.45 22.79 -0.49
CA GLY A 393 1.20 21.71 0.15
C GLY A 393 2.65 22.10 0.43
N ASP A 394 3.55 21.12 0.49
CA ASP A 394 4.99 21.35 0.59
C ASP A 394 5.64 21.51 -0.80
N GLN A 395 5.49 22.67 -1.43
CA GLN A 395 6.10 22.96 -2.72
C GLN A 395 7.64 23.01 -2.70
N ALA A 396 8.26 23.09 -1.54
CA ALA A 396 9.71 23.01 -1.41
C ALA A 396 10.22 21.58 -1.64
N LEU A 397 9.33 20.60 -1.71
CA LEU A 397 9.62 19.18 -1.87
C LEU A 397 10.64 18.69 -0.83
N ASN A 398 10.47 19.14 0.41
CA ASN A 398 11.33 18.78 1.51
C ASN A 398 11.37 17.27 1.69
N SER A 399 12.57 16.70 1.70
CA SER A 399 12.76 15.26 1.87
C SER A 399 12.38 14.75 3.27
N ASN A 400 12.23 15.64 4.25
CA ASN A 400 11.93 15.30 5.64
C ASN A 400 10.44 15.40 5.99
N ASP A 401 9.59 15.96 5.11
CA ASP A 401 8.15 16.21 5.35
C ASP A 401 7.31 15.81 4.13
N GLN A 402 7.45 14.57 3.67
CA GLN A 402 6.85 14.14 2.40
C GLN A 402 5.33 13.93 2.44
N MET A 403 4.72 13.82 3.64
CA MET A 403 3.26 13.89 3.78
C MET A 403 2.69 15.19 3.23
N GLY A 404 3.44 16.28 3.31
CA GLY A 404 3.04 17.58 2.74
C GLY A 404 2.85 17.59 1.23
N ARG A 405 3.34 16.59 0.51
CA ARG A 405 3.08 16.41 -0.92
C ARG A 405 1.66 15.92 -1.20
N PHE A 406 1.06 15.17 -0.27
CA PHE A 406 -0.30 14.63 -0.34
C PHE A 406 -1.31 15.48 0.45
N CYS A 407 -0.88 16.20 1.47
CA CYS A 407 -1.77 17.01 2.32
C CYS A 407 -2.10 18.34 1.65
N ILE A 408 -3.04 18.30 0.70
CA ILE A 408 -3.52 19.46 -0.08
C ILE A 408 -5.05 19.49 -0.08
N ASP A 409 -5.65 20.68 0.04
CA ASP A 409 -7.12 20.84 0.01
C ASP A 409 -7.63 20.81 -1.45
N ARG A 410 -7.73 19.60 -2.03
CA ARG A 410 -8.24 19.40 -3.39
C ARG A 410 -9.73 19.14 -3.42
N HIS A 411 -10.27 18.44 -2.41
CA HIS A 411 -11.64 17.99 -2.35
C HIS A 411 -12.33 18.41 -1.03
N LEU A 412 -12.44 19.73 -0.78
CA LEU A 412 -13.14 20.28 0.39
C LEU A 412 -12.62 19.75 1.73
N GLY A 413 -11.33 19.90 1.97
CA GLY A 413 -10.65 19.42 3.19
C GLY A 413 -10.26 17.94 3.14
N ALA A 414 -10.20 17.36 1.93
CA ALA A 414 -9.86 15.98 1.72
C ALA A 414 -9.03 15.76 0.44
N VAL A 415 -8.46 14.57 0.32
CA VAL A 415 -7.85 14.02 -0.90
C VAL A 415 -8.42 12.64 -1.19
N ASN A 416 -8.33 12.23 -2.44
CA ASN A 416 -8.67 10.86 -2.83
C ASN A 416 -7.43 9.99 -2.80
N VAL A 417 -7.59 8.76 -2.31
CA VAL A 417 -6.52 7.77 -2.12
C VAL A 417 -6.99 6.44 -2.69
N SER A 418 -6.13 5.76 -3.43
CA SER A 418 -6.34 4.35 -3.80
C SER A 418 -5.40 3.44 -3.03
N PHE A 419 -5.86 2.21 -2.81
CA PHE A 419 -5.21 1.23 -1.96
C PHE A 419 -4.80 -0.02 -2.73
N THR A 420 -3.91 -0.79 -2.15
CA THR A 420 -3.36 -2.02 -2.73
C THR A 420 -4.40 -3.10 -3.00
N ASP A 421 -5.56 -3.06 -2.34
CA ASP A 421 -6.71 -3.92 -2.65
C ASP A 421 -7.52 -3.49 -3.89
N GLY A 422 -7.13 -2.40 -4.55
CA GLY A 422 -7.83 -1.82 -5.69
C GLY A 422 -9.02 -0.93 -5.30
N SER A 423 -9.28 -0.73 -4.01
CA SER A 423 -10.28 0.24 -3.55
C SER A 423 -9.77 1.68 -3.66
N ALA A 424 -10.68 2.65 -3.65
CA ALA A 424 -10.34 4.06 -3.52
C ALA A 424 -11.39 4.77 -2.66
N SER A 425 -10.92 5.69 -1.82
CA SER A 425 -11.78 6.48 -0.94
C SER A 425 -11.31 7.92 -0.80
N THR A 426 -12.23 8.80 -0.43
CA THR A 426 -11.91 10.17 -0.03
C THR A 426 -11.49 10.17 1.44
N VAL A 427 -10.31 10.70 1.72
CA VAL A 427 -9.69 10.75 3.04
C VAL A 427 -9.58 12.20 3.49
N PRO A 428 -10.15 12.58 4.65
CA PRO A 428 -9.93 13.91 5.24
C PRO A 428 -8.44 14.17 5.46
N LEU A 429 -7.98 15.40 5.31
CA LEU A 429 -6.54 15.73 5.36
C LEU A 429 -5.88 15.25 6.67
N ALA A 430 -6.53 15.43 7.83
CA ALA A 430 -6.03 14.91 9.09
C ALA A 430 -5.98 13.35 9.13
N GLY A 431 -6.80 12.69 8.32
CA GLY A 431 -6.85 11.24 8.18
C GLY A 431 -5.63 10.65 7.46
N LEU A 432 -4.85 11.45 6.73
CA LEU A 432 -3.65 10.98 6.05
C LEU A 432 -2.63 10.38 7.04
N TRP A 433 -2.48 10.98 8.23
CA TRP A 433 -1.63 10.45 9.31
C TRP A 433 -2.23 9.24 10.03
N GLN A 434 -3.47 8.85 9.70
CA GLN A 434 -4.12 7.64 10.22
C GLN A 434 -4.05 6.47 9.23
N LEU A 435 -3.63 6.70 7.98
CA LEU A 435 -3.45 5.65 6.98
C LEU A 435 -2.17 4.86 7.27
N ASN A 436 -2.16 3.63 6.82
CA ASN A 436 -1.02 2.73 6.95
C ASN A 436 -0.16 2.83 5.67
N TRP A 437 0.73 3.83 5.57
CA TRP A 437 1.51 4.10 4.37
C TRP A 437 2.55 3.01 4.07
N TYR A 438 2.99 2.29 5.09
CA TYR A 438 3.92 1.17 4.99
C TYR A 438 3.84 0.30 6.25
N PRO A 439 4.29 -0.97 6.21
CA PRO A 439 4.37 -1.81 7.40
C PRO A 439 5.23 -1.15 8.50
N GLY A 440 4.62 -0.80 9.61
CA GLY A 440 5.27 -0.08 10.72
C GLY A 440 5.01 1.42 10.76
N PHE A 441 4.17 1.94 9.89
CA PHE A 441 3.66 3.30 10.04
C PHE A 441 2.81 3.40 11.31
N HIS A 442 3.17 4.31 12.20
CA HIS A 442 2.43 4.55 13.44
C HIS A 442 1.47 5.73 13.27
N PRO A 443 0.16 5.46 13.15
CA PRO A 443 -0.83 6.52 13.03
C PRO A 443 -0.72 7.55 14.15
N THR A 444 -0.65 8.82 13.78
CA THR A 444 -0.57 9.96 14.71
C THR A 444 -1.77 10.86 14.51
N ALA A 445 -2.33 11.37 15.60
CA ALA A 445 -3.39 12.36 15.53
C ALA A 445 -2.76 13.74 15.28
N VAL A 446 -3.17 14.40 14.19
CA VAL A 446 -2.74 15.76 13.86
C VAL A 446 -3.95 16.66 13.71
N THR A 447 -3.74 17.95 13.91
CA THR A 447 -4.73 18.98 13.60
C THR A 447 -4.28 19.68 12.32
N VAL A 448 -5.13 19.63 11.30
CA VAL A 448 -4.93 20.35 10.05
C VAL A 448 -5.70 21.65 10.12
N PRO A 449 -5.13 22.79 9.70
CA PRO A 449 -5.74 24.12 9.77
C PRO A 449 -7.09 24.25 9.09
#